data_3af3a61af089ddb3735b9d4ef07473e0
#
_entry.id   3af3a61af089ddb3735b9d4ef07473e0
#
_cell.length_a   1.000
_cell.length_b   1.000
_cell.length_c   1.000
_cell.angle_alpha   90.00
_cell.angle_beta   90.00
_cell.angle_gamma   90.00
#
_symmetry.space_group_name_H-M   'P 1'
#
loop_
_entity.id
_entity.type
_entity.pdbx_description
1 polymer ?
#
loop_
_entity_poly.entity_id
_entity_poly.type
_entity_poly.pdbx_seq_one_letter_code
_entity_poly.pdbx_strand_id
1 'polypeptide(L)'
;ALRCAIVFAHGDHFTAGLDLVELQPKLATGVFDFSENEINPWGTVGRKLSKPLIVAVQGYCYTAGIELFLNADIVIASENTQFAQMEVQRGILPFGGATARFTQAAGWTKAMRYLLTG
;
A
#
# COMPACT_ATOMS: atom_id res chain seq x y z
N ALA A 1 16.46 17.63 -13.78
CA ALA A 1 15.10 17.32 -13.35
C ALA A 1 15.01 15.84 -13.02
N LEU A 2 14.33 15.47 -11.92
CA LEU A 2 14.09 14.06 -11.53
C LEU A 2 13.24 13.35 -12.59
N ARG A 3 13.58 12.10 -12.91
CA ARG A 3 12.90 11.30 -13.95
C ARG A 3 12.00 10.21 -13.39
N CYS A 4 12.27 9.71 -12.21
CA CYS A 4 11.48 8.73 -11.48
C CYS A 4 11.63 8.95 -9.97
N ALA A 5 10.81 8.25 -9.19
CA ALA A 5 10.93 8.14 -7.75
C ALA A 5 11.19 6.66 -7.38
N ILE A 6 11.99 6.45 -6.34
CA ILE A 6 12.23 5.12 -5.77
C ILE A 6 11.86 5.19 -4.29
N VAL A 7 10.97 4.29 -3.86
CA VAL A 7 10.61 4.10 -2.46
C VAL A 7 11.24 2.79 -1.98
N PHE A 8 11.99 2.87 -0.89
CA PHE A 8 12.59 1.73 -0.22
C PHE A 8 12.63 1.99 1.29
N ALA A 9 12.82 0.97 2.09
CA ALA A 9 12.97 1.10 3.53
C ALA A 9 14.38 0.73 3.99
N HIS A 10 14.82 1.34 5.09
CA HIS A 10 16.02 0.93 5.81
C HIS A 10 15.70 -0.18 6.80
N GLY A 11 16.68 -1.07 7.08
CA GLY A 11 16.53 -2.19 8.00
C GLY A 11 15.95 -3.45 7.36
N ASP A 12 15.49 -4.36 8.21
CA ASP A 12 15.13 -5.73 7.79
C ASP A 12 13.76 -5.83 7.14
N HIS A 13 12.87 -4.87 7.36
CA HIS A 13 11.48 -4.90 6.93
C HIS A 13 11.07 -3.61 6.21
N PHE A 14 10.17 -3.75 5.24
CA PHE A 14 9.64 -2.60 4.52
C PHE A 14 8.60 -1.86 5.36
N THR A 15 7.52 -2.52 5.77
CA THR A 15 6.53 -1.97 6.70
C THR A 15 5.60 -3.06 7.23
N ALA A 16 5.12 -2.87 8.46
CA ALA A 16 4.04 -3.67 9.04
C ALA A 16 2.64 -3.05 8.83
N GLY A 17 2.55 -1.94 8.12
CA GLY A 17 1.32 -1.21 7.87
C GLY A 17 1.24 0.14 8.58
N LEU A 18 0.04 0.68 8.65
CA LEU A 18 -0.23 1.95 9.31
C LEU A 18 -0.29 1.80 10.84
N ASP A 19 0.16 2.82 11.56
CA ASP A 19 -0.03 2.89 13.01
C ASP A 19 -1.52 3.16 13.31
N LEU A 20 -2.23 2.09 13.69
CA LEU A 20 -3.67 2.17 13.95
C LEU A 20 -3.99 2.98 15.21
N VAL A 21 -3.08 3.08 16.17
CA VAL A 21 -3.28 3.88 17.39
C VAL A 21 -3.30 5.36 17.03
N GLU A 22 -2.35 5.80 16.20
CA GLU A 22 -2.29 7.18 15.72
C GLU A 22 -3.46 7.51 14.78
N LEU A 23 -3.89 6.54 13.98
CA LEU A 23 -4.92 6.74 12.97
C LEU A 23 -6.35 6.60 13.49
N GLN A 24 -6.57 5.93 14.61
CA GLN A 24 -7.90 5.67 15.15
C GLN A 24 -8.80 6.92 15.22
N PRO A 25 -8.34 8.08 15.70
CA PRO A 25 -9.16 9.30 15.71
C PRO A 25 -9.55 9.77 14.30
N LYS A 26 -8.67 9.62 13.33
CA LYS A 26 -8.89 10.00 11.92
C LYS A 26 -9.84 9.03 11.23
N LEU A 27 -9.70 7.72 11.49
CA LEU A 27 -10.62 6.69 10.98
C LEU A 27 -12.05 6.89 11.47
N ALA A 28 -12.21 7.29 12.74
CA ALA A 28 -13.54 7.56 13.32
C ALA A 28 -14.27 8.75 12.66
N THR A 29 -13.52 9.70 12.11
CA THR A 29 -14.09 10.86 11.39
C THR A 29 -14.30 10.60 9.90
N GLY A 30 -13.80 9.48 9.38
CA GLY A 30 -13.88 9.14 7.95
C GLY A 30 -13.02 10.03 7.05
N VAL A 31 -12.19 10.90 7.62
CA VAL A 31 -11.41 11.88 6.87
C VAL A 31 -9.96 11.43 6.77
N PHE A 32 -9.61 10.81 5.64
CA PHE A 32 -8.24 10.77 5.14
C PHE A 32 -8.06 11.97 4.19
N ASP A 33 -7.82 13.12 4.77
CA ASP A 33 -7.67 14.35 4.00
C ASP A 33 -6.22 14.49 3.53
N PHE A 34 -6.03 14.31 2.22
CA PHE A 34 -4.86 14.81 1.54
C PHE A 34 -5.24 16.18 0.96
N SER A 35 -4.46 17.21 1.27
CA SER A 35 -4.66 18.51 0.66
C SER A 35 -4.50 18.42 -0.87
N GLU A 36 -5.12 19.30 -1.64
CA GLU A 36 -5.04 19.33 -3.11
C GLU A 36 -3.60 19.40 -3.64
N ASN A 37 -2.67 19.90 -2.83
CA ASN A 37 -1.25 20.03 -3.18
C ASN A 37 -0.41 18.81 -2.79
N GLU A 38 -0.93 17.90 -1.96
CA GLU A 38 -0.23 16.71 -1.54
C GLU A 38 -0.45 15.55 -2.53
N ILE A 39 0.59 14.74 -2.66
CA ILE A 39 0.52 13.52 -3.47
C ILE A 39 0.14 12.37 -2.55
N ASN A 40 -1.03 11.79 -2.78
CA ASN A 40 -1.43 10.56 -2.10
C ASN A 40 -0.52 9.41 -2.56
N PRO A 41 0.25 8.79 -1.66
CA PRO A 41 1.17 7.72 -2.02
C PRO A 41 0.47 6.49 -2.61
N TRP A 42 -0.78 6.27 -2.23
CA TRP A 42 -1.60 5.18 -2.78
C TRP A 42 -2.30 5.54 -4.09
N GLY A 43 -2.30 6.81 -4.48
CA GLY A 43 -2.90 7.28 -5.74
C GLY A 43 -4.40 7.00 -5.87
N THR A 44 -5.13 6.89 -4.75
CA THR A 44 -6.58 6.63 -4.75
C THR A 44 -7.39 7.90 -4.87
N VAL A 45 -6.92 8.99 -4.30
CA VAL A 45 -7.56 10.33 -4.33
C VAL A 45 -6.49 11.41 -4.55
N GLY A 46 -6.93 12.61 -4.93
CA GLY A 46 -6.07 13.78 -5.05
C GLY A 46 -5.08 13.70 -6.23
N ARG A 47 -3.97 14.42 -6.08
CA ARG A 47 -2.93 14.54 -7.11
C ARG A 47 -2.13 13.24 -7.23
N LYS A 48 -1.92 12.78 -8.46
CA LYS A 48 -1.11 11.60 -8.78
C LYS A 48 0.33 11.99 -9.14
N LEU A 49 1.24 11.05 -8.95
CA LEU A 49 2.60 11.16 -9.50
C LEU A 49 2.53 11.24 -11.04
N SER A 50 3.32 12.14 -11.62
CA SER A 50 3.43 12.32 -13.07
C SER A 50 4.66 11.62 -13.65
N LYS A 51 5.42 10.92 -12.81
CA LYS A 51 6.66 10.22 -13.19
C LYS A 51 6.64 8.81 -12.62
N PRO A 52 7.37 7.88 -13.24
CA PRO A 52 7.42 6.49 -12.77
C PRO A 52 7.80 6.36 -11.31
N LEU A 53 7.07 5.49 -10.61
CA LEU A 53 7.31 5.10 -9.24
C LEU A 53 7.85 3.66 -9.20
N ILE A 54 8.99 3.48 -8.57
CA ILE A 54 9.60 2.19 -8.30
C ILE A 54 9.52 1.93 -6.80
N VAL A 55 9.04 0.75 -6.39
CA VAL A 55 9.00 0.36 -4.98
C VAL A 55 9.82 -0.89 -4.78
N ALA A 56 10.81 -0.83 -3.88
CA ALA A 56 11.65 -1.94 -3.50
C ALA A 56 11.32 -2.38 -2.07
N VAL A 57 10.95 -3.66 -1.91
CA VAL A 57 10.46 -4.20 -0.63
C VAL A 57 11.30 -5.38 -0.15
N GLN A 58 11.47 -5.48 1.17
CA GLN A 58 12.16 -6.58 1.83
C GLN A 58 11.46 -6.95 3.15
N GLY A 59 11.68 -8.17 3.63
CA GLY A 59 11.14 -8.66 4.91
C GLY A 59 9.62 -8.52 4.97
N TYR A 60 9.08 -7.89 6.00
CA TYR A 60 7.63 -7.66 6.09
C TYR A 60 7.20 -6.51 5.20
N CYS A 61 6.24 -6.79 4.32
CA CYS A 61 5.55 -5.81 3.50
C CYS A 61 4.05 -6.06 3.61
N TYR A 62 3.40 -5.46 4.62
CA TYR A 62 2.04 -5.74 4.99
C TYR A 62 1.11 -4.57 4.69
N THR A 63 -0.18 -4.88 4.45
CA THR A 63 -1.30 -3.94 4.40
C THR A 63 -1.03 -2.71 3.52
N ALA A 64 -0.90 -1.52 4.09
CA ALA A 64 -0.61 -0.27 3.40
C ALA A 64 0.66 -0.32 2.53
N GLY A 65 1.63 -1.18 2.86
CA GLY A 65 2.82 -1.42 2.02
C GLY A 65 2.48 -2.12 0.71
N ILE A 66 1.57 -3.10 0.75
CA ILE A 66 1.04 -3.75 -0.45
C ILE A 66 0.28 -2.73 -1.29
N GLU A 67 -0.59 -1.94 -0.68
CA GLU A 67 -1.36 -0.91 -1.37
C GLU A 67 -0.47 0.15 -2.01
N LEU A 68 0.65 0.49 -1.38
CA LEU A 68 1.65 1.39 -1.93
C LEU A 68 2.29 0.82 -3.19
N PHE A 69 2.80 -0.42 -3.16
CA PHE A 69 3.43 -1.00 -4.32
C PHE A 69 2.44 -1.35 -5.44
N LEU A 70 1.18 -1.62 -5.13
CA LEU A 70 0.13 -1.77 -6.15
C LEU A 70 -0.16 -0.48 -6.93
N ASN A 71 0.28 0.68 -6.42
CA ASN A 71 0.26 1.96 -7.13
C ASN A 71 1.55 2.24 -7.91
N ALA A 72 2.59 1.41 -7.78
CA ALA A 72 3.86 1.59 -8.44
C ALA A 72 3.85 1.06 -9.87
N ASP A 73 4.73 1.61 -10.72
CA ASP A 73 4.97 1.14 -12.09
C ASP A 73 5.88 -0.08 -12.10
N ILE A 74 6.85 -0.14 -11.17
CA ILE A 74 7.80 -1.25 -11.03
C ILE A 74 7.90 -1.64 -9.57
N VAL A 75 7.79 -2.94 -9.30
CA VAL A 75 7.96 -3.51 -7.95
C VAL A 75 9.10 -4.50 -7.96
N ILE A 76 10.00 -4.36 -6.99
CA ILE A 76 11.12 -5.29 -6.76
C ILE A 76 10.97 -5.81 -5.34
N ALA A 77 10.95 -7.13 -5.17
CA ALA A 77 10.88 -7.77 -3.86
C ALA A 77 12.12 -8.64 -3.65
N SER A 78 12.67 -8.60 -2.44
CA SER A 78 13.68 -9.59 -2.05
C SER A 78 13.03 -10.97 -1.85
N GLU A 79 13.81 -12.04 -2.02
CA GLU A 79 13.31 -13.41 -1.93
C GLU A 79 12.68 -13.76 -0.57
N ASN A 80 13.11 -13.09 0.49
CA ASN A 80 12.58 -13.28 1.85
C ASN A 80 11.37 -12.38 2.18
N THR A 81 10.84 -11.64 1.22
CA THR A 81 9.70 -10.75 1.47
C THR A 81 8.45 -11.55 1.79
N GLN A 82 7.78 -11.15 2.87
CA GLN A 82 6.52 -11.72 3.32
C GLN A 82 5.40 -10.69 3.13
N PHE A 83 4.29 -11.14 2.55
CA PHE A 83 3.13 -10.29 2.24
C PHE A 83 1.90 -10.77 3.01
N ALA A 84 1.14 -9.82 3.58
CA ALA A 84 -0.16 -10.07 4.21
C ALA A 84 -1.06 -8.83 4.09
N GLN A 85 -2.31 -9.03 3.67
CA GLN A 85 -3.32 -7.98 3.59
C GLN A 85 -4.29 -8.15 4.76
N MET A 86 -3.90 -7.63 5.93
CA MET A 86 -4.43 -8.04 7.24
C MET A 86 -5.69 -7.27 7.68
N GLU A 87 -6.22 -6.38 6.88
CA GLU A 87 -7.36 -5.52 7.24
C GLU A 87 -8.59 -6.32 7.66
N VAL A 88 -8.90 -7.42 6.96
CA VAL A 88 -10.02 -8.30 7.28
C VAL A 88 -9.94 -8.86 8.70
N GLN A 89 -8.72 -9.14 9.19
CA GLN A 89 -8.49 -9.63 10.56
C GLN A 89 -8.73 -8.54 11.62
N ARG A 90 -8.83 -7.28 11.21
CA ARG A 90 -9.08 -6.10 12.05
C ARG A 90 -10.47 -5.53 11.87
N GLY A 91 -11.31 -6.15 11.02
CA GLY A 91 -12.66 -5.67 10.73
C GLY A 91 -12.71 -4.35 9.97
N ILE A 92 -11.66 -4.03 9.22
CA ILE A 92 -11.57 -2.83 8.38
C ILE A 92 -11.38 -3.19 6.91
N LEU A 93 -11.67 -2.25 6.01
CA LEU A 93 -11.41 -2.41 4.58
C LEU A 93 -10.02 -1.86 4.22
N PRO A 94 -9.33 -2.48 3.25
CA PRO A 94 -8.19 -1.85 2.59
C PRO A 94 -8.66 -0.62 1.80
N PHE A 95 -8.20 0.57 2.17
CA PHE A 95 -8.62 1.82 1.53
C PHE A 95 -7.55 2.48 0.65
N GLY A 96 -6.36 1.92 0.60
CA GLY A 96 -5.28 2.36 -0.28
C GLY A 96 -5.33 1.74 -1.69
N GLY A 97 -6.41 1.03 -2.05
CA GLY A 97 -6.67 0.53 -3.39
C GLY A 97 -6.47 -0.97 -3.60
N ALA A 98 -6.14 -1.76 -2.56
CA ALA A 98 -5.92 -3.21 -2.70
C ALA A 98 -7.16 -3.92 -3.25
N THR A 99 -8.37 -3.53 -2.85
CA THR A 99 -9.63 -4.16 -3.30
C THR A 99 -9.77 -4.20 -4.81
N ALA A 100 -9.28 -3.19 -5.52
CA ALA A 100 -9.33 -3.11 -6.98
C ALA A 100 -8.02 -3.58 -7.63
N ARG A 101 -6.89 -3.03 -7.18
CA ARG A 101 -5.60 -3.22 -7.85
C ARG A 101 -5.00 -4.60 -7.62
N PHE A 102 -5.27 -5.23 -6.48
CA PHE A 102 -4.74 -6.56 -6.20
C PHE A 102 -5.31 -7.58 -7.18
N THR A 103 -6.61 -7.48 -7.50
CA THR A 103 -7.24 -8.36 -8.50
C THR A 103 -6.67 -8.15 -9.90
N GLN A 104 -6.35 -6.92 -10.25
CA GLN A 104 -5.71 -6.60 -11.54
C GLN A 104 -4.28 -7.15 -11.63
N ALA A 105 -3.51 -7.06 -10.54
CA ALA A 105 -2.11 -7.48 -10.51
C ALA A 105 -1.94 -9.00 -10.40
N ALA A 106 -2.73 -9.68 -9.57
CA ALA A 106 -2.54 -11.08 -9.22
C ALA A 106 -3.61 -12.03 -9.78
N GLY A 107 -4.68 -11.50 -10.34
CA GLY A 107 -5.88 -12.24 -10.73
C GLY A 107 -6.79 -12.51 -9.52
N TRP A 108 -8.08 -12.80 -9.82
CA TRP A 108 -9.13 -12.89 -8.81
C TRP A 108 -8.83 -13.87 -7.68
N THR A 109 -8.54 -15.12 -8.02
CA THR A 109 -8.39 -16.18 -7.01
C THR A 109 -7.24 -15.93 -6.04
N LYS A 110 -6.10 -15.44 -6.54
CA LYS A 110 -4.94 -15.11 -5.69
C LYS A 110 -5.25 -13.88 -4.82
N ALA A 111 -5.84 -12.84 -5.39
CA ALA A 111 -6.20 -11.65 -4.65
C ALA A 111 -7.19 -11.96 -3.52
N MET A 112 -8.24 -12.76 -3.80
CA MET A 112 -9.23 -13.14 -2.80
C MET A 112 -8.62 -13.95 -1.65
N ARG A 113 -7.61 -14.78 -1.90
CA ARG A 113 -6.89 -15.45 -0.81
C ARG A 113 -6.33 -14.46 0.20
N TYR A 114 -5.66 -13.40 -0.27
CA TYR A 114 -5.08 -12.38 0.63
C TYR A 114 -6.16 -11.48 1.26
N LEU A 115 -7.10 -11.00 0.44
CA LEU A 115 -8.12 -10.06 0.89
C LEU A 115 -9.14 -10.66 1.88
N LEU A 116 -9.39 -11.97 1.80
CA LEU A 116 -10.39 -12.65 2.65
C LEU A 116 -9.78 -13.37 3.86
N THR A 117 -8.49 -13.64 3.85
CA THR A 117 -7.85 -14.38 4.95
C THR A 117 -6.82 -13.56 5.74
N GLY A 118 -6.32 -12.50 5.17
CA GLY A 118 -5.28 -11.64 5.76
C GLY A 118 -3.89 -12.19 5.55
#